data_541bfb9751c02886e584c538129cd40a
#
_entry.id   541bfb9751c02886e584c538129cd40a
#
_cell.length_a   1.000
_cell.length_b   1.000
_cell.length_c   1.000
_cell.angle_alpha   90.00
_cell.angle_beta   90.00
_cell.angle_gamma   90.00
#
_symmetry.space_group_name_H-M   'P 1'
#
loop_
_entity.id
_entity.type
_entity.pdbx_description
1 polymer ?
#
loop_
_entity_poly.entity_id
_entity_poly.type
_entity_poly.pdbx_seq_one_letter_code
_entity_poly.pdbx_strand_id
1 'polypeptide(L)'
;MARKKTITKEQILTAAYEVVATEGFSKFTARNIANKMKCSTQPIYLEVKNMDDLRDALFQKIHKYLAKEVFPVKHTGNTIVDLALNYIHFATSESKLYRALYLE
;
A
#
# COMPACT_ATOMS: atom_id res chain seq x y z
N MET A 1 -29.46 11.70 15.48
CA MET A 1 -28.62 10.85 16.10
C MET A 1 -27.32 10.75 15.42
N ALA A 2 -26.42 10.66 16.14
CA ALA A 2 -25.13 10.59 15.61
C ALA A 2 -24.95 9.33 14.91
N ARG A 3 -24.51 9.35 13.73
CA ARG A 3 -24.22 8.26 13.10
C ARG A 3 -22.87 7.87 13.36
N LYS A 4 -22.68 6.69 13.63
CA LYS A 4 -21.42 6.22 13.89
C LYS A 4 -20.63 6.25 12.64
N LYS A 5 -19.46 6.80 12.74
CA LYS A 5 -18.61 6.82 11.65
C LYS A 5 -18.17 5.46 11.29
N THR A 6 -18.34 5.09 10.10
CA THR A 6 -17.96 3.77 9.63
C THR A 6 -16.60 3.81 8.97
N ILE A 7 -15.72 2.93 9.37
CA ILE A 7 -14.41 2.83 8.77
C ILE A 7 -14.52 1.97 7.53
N THR A 8 -14.09 2.48 6.40
CA THR A 8 -14.21 1.79 5.14
C THR A 8 -12.95 1.02 4.79
N LYS A 9 -13.09 0.07 3.88
CA LYS A 9 -11.94 -0.70 3.42
C LYS A 9 -10.90 0.21 2.79
N GLU A 10 -11.31 1.27 2.10
CA GLU A 10 -10.37 2.21 1.50
C GLU A 10 -9.54 2.94 2.54
N GLN A 11 -10.16 3.30 3.66
CA GLN A 11 -9.43 3.94 4.73
C GLN A 11 -8.40 3.00 5.34
N ILE A 12 -8.78 1.73 5.49
CA ILE A 12 -7.87 0.72 6.01
C ILE A 12 -6.70 0.51 5.05
N LEU A 13 -6.98 0.45 3.75
CA LEU A 13 -5.93 0.28 2.75
C LEU A 13 -4.97 1.47 2.74
N THR A 14 -5.48 2.68 2.90
CA THR A 14 -4.64 3.87 2.96
C THR A 14 -3.71 3.81 4.15
N ALA A 15 -4.24 3.43 5.33
CA ALA A 15 -3.42 3.32 6.53
C ALA A 15 -2.40 2.19 6.38
N ALA A 16 -2.81 1.07 5.80
CA ALA A 16 -1.90 -0.06 5.58
C ALA A 16 -0.77 0.34 4.63
N TYR A 17 -1.09 1.08 3.59
CA TYR A 17 -0.08 1.56 2.65
C TYR A 17 0.94 2.43 3.39
N GLU A 18 0.47 3.35 4.23
CA GLU A 18 1.36 4.22 4.97
C GLU A 18 2.27 3.45 5.92
N VAL A 19 1.73 2.42 6.57
CA VAL A 19 2.55 1.60 7.46
C VAL A 19 3.68 0.94 6.68
N VAL A 20 3.36 0.33 5.54
CA VAL A 20 4.37 -0.37 4.75
C VAL A 20 5.36 0.61 4.14
N ALA A 21 4.89 1.75 3.64
CA ALA A 21 5.75 2.72 2.97
C ALA A 21 6.74 3.37 3.93
N THR A 22 6.32 3.60 5.19
CA THR A 22 7.17 4.28 6.15
C THR A 22 7.94 3.34 7.07
N GLU A 23 7.38 2.17 7.39
CA GLU A 23 7.98 1.29 8.38
C GLU A 23 8.34 -0.10 7.85
N GLY A 24 7.92 -0.43 6.65
CA GLY A 24 8.25 -1.73 6.07
C GLY A 24 7.16 -2.76 6.31
N PHE A 25 7.24 -3.85 5.56
CA PHE A 25 6.21 -4.88 5.63
C PHE A 25 6.19 -5.62 6.97
N SER A 26 7.32 -5.63 7.68
CA SER A 26 7.36 -6.28 8.99
C SER A 26 6.39 -5.65 9.99
N LYS A 27 5.97 -4.41 9.75
CA LYS A 27 5.02 -3.72 10.61
C LYS A 27 3.59 -3.82 10.11
N PHE A 28 3.34 -4.64 9.09
CA PHE A 28 2.01 -4.80 8.53
C PHE A 28 1.19 -5.72 9.42
N THR A 29 0.60 -5.17 10.46
CA THR A 29 -0.25 -5.91 11.40
C THR A 29 -1.52 -5.11 11.63
N ALA A 30 -2.59 -5.81 12.04
CA ALA A 30 -3.84 -5.12 12.32
C ALA A 30 -3.66 -4.08 13.41
N ARG A 31 -2.83 -4.39 14.41
CA ARG A 31 -2.61 -3.45 15.51
C ARG A 31 -1.92 -2.18 15.04
N ASN A 32 -0.88 -2.30 14.22
CA ASN A 32 -0.19 -1.12 13.74
C ASN A 32 -1.05 -0.28 12.81
N ILE A 33 -1.85 -0.94 11.99
CA ILE A 33 -2.77 -0.23 11.11
C ILE A 33 -3.84 0.48 11.93
N ALA A 34 -4.38 -0.19 12.94
CA ALA A 34 -5.38 0.43 13.80
C ALA A 34 -4.80 1.63 14.55
N ASN A 35 -3.56 1.50 15.02
CA ASN A 35 -2.90 2.62 15.69
C ASN A 35 -2.77 3.82 14.76
N LYS A 36 -2.43 3.57 13.52
CA LYS A 36 -2.32 4.64 12.53
C LYS A 36 -3.68 5.31 12.31
N MET A 37 -4.74 4.55 12.36
CA MET A 37 -6.10 5.06 12.18
C MET A 37 -6.72 5.58 13.47
N LYS A 38 -6.01 5.41 14.58
CA LYS A 38 -6.50 5.82 15.91
C LYS A 38 -7.80 5.14 16.27
N CYS A 39 -7.85 3.83 16.06
CA CYS A 39 -9.02 3.01 16.40
C CYS A 39 -8.57 1.66 16.91
N SER A 40 -9.53 0.81 17.28
CA SER A 40 -9.21 -0.55 17.68
C SER A 40 -9.08 -1.42 16.43
N THR A 41 -8.74 -2.69 16.61
CA THR A 41 -8.60 -3.60 15.47
C THR A 41 -9.93 -4.11 14.97
N GLN A 42 -11.00 -3.97 15.74
CA GLN A 42 -12.29 -4.50 15.37
C GLN A 42 -12.82 -4.01 14.02
N PRO A 43 -12.79 -2.71 13.72
CA PRO A 43 -13.27 -2.24 12.42
C PRO A 43 -12.52 -2.87 11.26
N ILE A 44 -11.24 -3.18 11.45
CA ILE A 44 -10.45 -3.79 10.39
C ILE A 44 -11.00 -5.18 10.08
N TYR A 45 -11.25 -5.98 11.11
CA TYR A 45 -11.74 -7.34 10.91
C TYR A 45 -13.20 -7.40 10.48
N LEU A 46 -13.91 -6.29 10.58
CA LEU A 46 -15.25 -6.22 10.02
C LEU A 46 -15.21 -6.02 8.51
N GLU A 47 -14.15 -5.40 8.01
CA GLU A 47 -14.05 -5.10 6.59
C GLU A 47 -13.23 -6.12 5.81
N VAL A 48 -12.33 -6.84 6.44
CA VAL A 48 -11.51 -7.83 5.75
C VAL A 48 -11.55 -9.14 6.53
N LYS A 49 -11.43 -10.24 5.81
CA LYS A 49 -11.53 -11.55 6.41
C LYS A 49 -10.35 -11.84 7.32
N ASN A 50 -9.17 -11.52 6.87
CA ASN A 50 -7.96 -11.73 7.64
C ASN A 50 -6.86 -10.86 7.07
N MET A 51 -5.67 -10.92 7.66
CA MET A 51 -4.57 -10.07 7.22
C MET A 51 -4.04 -10.45 5.84
N ASP A 52 -4.14 -11.72 5.46
CA ASP A 52 -3.72 -12.12 4.12
C ASP A 52 -4.62 -11.50 3.07
N ASP A 53 -5.92 -11.43 3.37
CA ASP A 53 -6.88 -10.80 2.50
C ASP A 53 -6.56 -9.31 2.33
N LEU A 54 -6.22 -8.66 3.43
CA LEU A 54 -5.86 -7.25 3.39
C LEU A 54 -4.56 -7.05 2.63
N ARG A 55 -3.59 -7.94 2.82
CA ARG A 55 -2.32 -7.86 2.10
C ARG A 55 -2.54 -7.95 0.59
N ASP A 56 -3.37 -8.90 0.16
CA ASP A 56 -3.64 -9.06 -1.26
C ASP A 56 -4.31 -7.81 -1.84
N ALA A 57 -5.26 -7.24 -1.10
CA ALA A 57 -5.92 -6.02 -1.55
C ALA A 57 -4.95 -4.85 -1.63
N LEU A 58 -4.04 -4.75 -0.66
CA LEU A 58 -3.04 -3.70 -0.65
C LEU A 58 -2.09 -3.84 -1.83
N PHE A 59 -1.61 -5.05 -2.08
CA PHE A 59 -0.68 -5.28 -3.19
C PHE A 59 -1.33 -4.98 -4.52
N GLN A 60 -2.60 -5.34 -4.70
CA GLN A 60 -3.32 -4.99 -5.91
C GLN A 60 -3.41 -3.49 -6.10
N LYS A 61 -3.67 -2.78 -5.02
CA LYS A 61 -3.76 -1.32 -5.06
C LYS A 61 -2.42 -0.70 -5.46
N ILE A 62 -1.34 -1.21 -4.89
CA ILE A 62 0.00 -0.69 -5.18
C ILE A 62 0.38 -1.00 -6.63
N HIS A 63 0.13 -2.21 -7.10
CA HIS A 63 0.45 -2.57 -8.48
C HIS A 63 -0.33 -1.73 -9.47
N LYS A 64 -1.58 -1.45 -9.17
CA LYS A 64 -2.39 -0.60 -10.01
C LYS A 64 -1.83 0.82 -10.08
N TYR A 65 -1.40 1.33 -8.94
CA TYR A 65 -0.79 2.64 -8.88
C TYR A 65 0.49 2.70 -9.71
N LEU A 66 1.35 1.69 -9.56
CA LEU A 66 2.60 1.65 -10.30
C LEU A 66 2.36 1.57 -11.80
N ALA A 67 1.41 0.75 -12.22
CA ALA A 67 1.13 0.58 -13.63
C ALA A 67 0.55 1.83 -14.27
N LYS A 68 -0.16 2.62 -13.48
CA LYS A 68 -0.84 3.78 -14.01
C LYS A 68 -0.09 5.07 -13.85
N GLU A 69 0.55 5.27 -12.71
CA GLU A 69 1.13 6.55 -12.35
C GLU A 69 2.64 6.60 -12.37
N VAL A 70 3.29 5.47 -12.24
CA VAL A 70 4.75 5.46 -12.08
C VAL A 70 5.46 4.94 -13.32
N PHE A 71 5.13 3.73 -13.74
CA PHE A 71 5.87 3.10 -14.82
C PHE A 71 5.68 3.75 -16.20
N PRO A 72 4.53 4.34 -16.52
CA PRO A 72 4.36 4.94 -17.84
C PRO A 72 4.98 6.33 -18.01
N VAL A 73 5.57 6.89 -16.95
CA VAL A 73 6.13 8.25 -17.05
C VAL A 73 7.24 8.28 -18.11
N LYS A 74 7.20 9.30 -18.95
CA LYS A 74 8.15 9.42 -20.06
C LYS A 74 9.29 10.35 -19.71
N HIS A 75 10.50 9.93 -20.06
CA HIS A 75 11.70 10.75 -19.83
C HIS A 75 12.49 10.92 -21.09
N THR A 76 12.73 9.83 -21.83
CA THR A 76 13.62 9.85 -23.00
C THR A 76 12.88 9.67 -24.30
N GLY A 77 11.64 9.20 -24.24
CA GLY A 77 10.91 8.85 -25.44
C GLY A 77 11.08 7.39 -25.85
N ASN A 78 12.01 6.69 -25.21
CA ASN A 78 12.21 5.26 -25.46
C ASN A 78 11.46 4.50 -24.39
N THR A 79 10.45 3.75 -24.76
CA THR A 79 9.56 3.09 -23.79
C THR A 79 10.31 2.14 -22.85
N ILE A 80 11.25 1.36 -23.39
CA ILE A 80 11.96 0.39 -22.56
C ILE A 80 12.89 1.10 -21.58
N VAL A 81 13.59 2.12 -22.04
CA VAL A 81 14.48 2.88 -21.17
C VAL A 81 13.68 3.58 -20.09
N ASP A 82 12.55 4.17 -20.45
CA ASP A 82 11.72 4.88 -19.50
C ASP A 82 11.15 3.95 -18.45
N LEU A 83 10.74 2.75 -18.85
CA LEU A 83 10.25 1.76 -17.91
C LEU A 83 11.36 1.36 -16.93
N ALA A 84 12.56 1.13 -17.43
CA ALA A 84 13.69 0.76 -16.57
C ALA A 84 14.03 1.89 -15.60
N LEU A 85 14.05 3.14 -16.07
CA LEU A 85 14.33 4.27 -15.21
C LEU A 85 13.26 4.43 -14.12
N ASN A 86 12.01 4.26 -14.49
CA ASN A 86 10.93 4.39 -13.52
C ASN A 86 10.98 3.28 -12.48
N TYR A 87 11.33 2.07 -12.91
CA TYR A 87 11.46 0.95 -12.00
C TYR A 87 12.59 1.19 -10.99
N ILE A 88 13.74 1.64 -11.48
CA ILE A 88 14.89 1.93 -10.62
C ILE A 88 14.55 3.05 -9.65
N HIS A 89 13.89 4.10 -10.15
CA HIS A 89 13.50 5.21 -9.30
C HIS A 89 12.56 4.73 -8.18
N PHE A 90 11.59 3.90 -8.53
CA PHE A 90 10.69 3.34 -7.53
C PHE A 90 11.45 2.52 -6.50
N ALA A 91 12.36 1.65 -6.95
CA ALA A 91 13.09 0.77 -6.04
C ALA A 91 13.97 1.56 -5.08
N THR A 92 14.51 2.69 -5.51
CA THR A 92 15.41 3.46 -4.67
C THR A 92 14.69 4.48 -3.80
N SER A 93 13.65 5.13 -4.33
CA SER A 93 12.96 6.13 -3.52
C SER A 93 11.87 5.56 -2.63
N GLU A 94 11.29 4.42 -3.02
CA GLU A 94 10.28 3.75 -2.21
C GLU A 94 10.77 2.37 -1.83
N SER A 95 11.95 2.33 -1.22
CA SER A 95 12.61 1.05 -0.97
C SER A 95 11.81 0.09 -0.09
N LYS A 96 11.06 0.62 0.88
CA LYS A 96 10.27 -0.25 1.74
C LYS A 96 9.11 -0.90 0.99
N LEU A 97 8.48 -0.16 0.09
CA LEU A 97 7.44 -0.73 -0.76
C LEU A 97 8.02 -1.73 -1.72
N TYR A 98 9.16 -1.41 -2.32
CA TYR A 98 9.82 -2.33 -3.24
C TYR A 98 10.15 -3.64 -2.55
N ARG A 99 10.70 -3.57 -1.34
CA ARG A 99 11.04 -4.79 -0.60
C ARG A 99 9.80 -5.59 -0.26
N ALA A 100 8.73 -4.91 0.13
CA ALA A 100 7.47 -5.59 0.48
C ALA A 100 6.89 -6.35 -0.71
N LEU A 101 6.96 -5.75 -1.90
CA LEU A 101 6.37 -6.35 -3.09
C LEU A 101 7.21 -7.47 -3.68
N TYR A 102 8.52 -7.35 -3.63
CA TYR A 102 9.38 -8.24 -4.39
C TYR A 102 10.36 -9.08 -3.57
N LEU A 103 10.63 -8.69 -2.34
CA LEU A 103 11.64 -9.36 -1.54
C LEU A 103 11.12 -9.99 -0.25
N GLU A 104 9.97 -9.58 0.20
CA GLU A 104 9.41 -10.09 1.46
C GLU A 104 8.09 -10.80 1.32
#